data_ecf52446884150e2f7748f4adeefffa6
#
_entry.id   ecf52446884150e2f7748f4adeefffa6
#
_cell.length_a   1.000
_cell.length_b   1.000
_cell.length_c   1.000
_cell.angle_alpha   90.00
_cell.angle_beta   90.00
_cell.angle_gamma   90.00
#
_symmetry.space_group_name_H-M   'P 1'
#
loop_
_entity.id
_entity.type
_entity.pdbx_description
1 polymer ?
#
loop_
_entity_poly.entity_id
_entity_poly.type
_entity_poly.pdbx_seq_one_letter_code
_entity_poly.pdbx_strand_id
1 'polypeptide(L)'
;LDTIVPVLSFPLNTNQYFNSNCEYVVTDLSSLLTISDNCDSNPTVTQIPTIGSQLTSDSIITMTVTDFSGNSSTCSFALTLLDTISPSLSCPTVINEYYDSNCSFALNDYTLNSIFSDNCDNNTIISQFPLPGSLISSDTLITITVSDVSGNFNSCSFNLNLIDTISPILTCFSDTIEYFTSSCLFTLGDYTNRFLFSDNCSSPYNIIQSPSSGLFIIDTTIITISASDLSGNTSTCSFSINLADSINPTISCLNDLSDYYNSTCEFILGDYTYNANGLDNCDPNPVISQFPPIG
;
A
#
# COMPACT_ATOMS: atom_id res chain seq x y z
N LEU A 1 -23.58 -11.27 85.42
CA LEU A 1 -22.74 -10.34 84.68
C LEU A 1 -21.85 -11.18 83.77
N ASP A 2 -22.00 -11.04 82.44
CA ASP A 2 -21.13 -11.71 81.49
C ASP A 2 -19.86 -10.91 81.34
N THR A 3 -18.70 -11.59 81.35
CA THR A 3 -17.36 -11.00 81.26
C THR A 3 -16.51 -11.68 80.18
N ILE A 4 -17.14 -12.63 79.42
CA ILE A 4 -16.50 -13.40 78.37
C ILE A 4 -16.73 -12.68 77.02
N VAL A 5 -15.64 -12.48 76.27
CA VAL A 5 -15.70 -11.80 75.00
C VAL A 5 -16.16 -12.76 73.90
N PRO A 6 -16.89 -12.31 72.84
CA PRO A 6 -17.27 -13.12 71.72
C PRO A 6 -16.03 -13.71 71.04
N VAL A 7 -16.16 -14.97 70.55
CA VAL A 7 -15.13 -15.63 69.78
C VAL A 7 -15.42 -15.41 68.27
N LEU A 8 -14.37 -14.98 67.53
CA LEU A 8 -14.42 -14.68 66.11
C LEU A 8 -13.49 -15.59 65.32
N SER A 9 -13.96 -16.02 64.16
CA SER A 9 -13.13 -16.56 63.10
C SER A 9 -13.58 -16.05 61.75
N PHE A 10 -12.64 -15.88 60.80
CA PHE A 10 -12.89 -15.36 59.43
C PHE A 10 -11.89 -15.95 58.45
N PRO A 11 -12.16 -15.92 57.13
CA PRO A 11 -11.21 -16.35 56.10
C PRO A 11 -9.97 -15.47 56.07
N LEU A 12 -8.81 -16.04 55.72
CA LEU A 12 -7.52 -15.39 55.84
C LEU A 12 -7.36 -14.15 54.95
N ASN A 13 -7.90 -14.15 53.75
CA ASN A 13 -7.85 -13.04 52.77
C ASN A 13 -9.09 -13.07 51.89
N THR A 14 -9.50 -11.93 51.38
CA THR A 14 -10.65 -11.79 50.49
C THR A 14 -10.29 -10.91 49.30
N ASN A 15 -10.54 -11.39 48.08
CA ASN A 15 -10.39 -10.62 46.86
C ASN A 15 -11.73 -9.97 46.49
N GLN A 16 -11.65 -8.71 46.06
CA GLN A 16 -12.75 -7.97 45.49
C GLN A 16 -12.29 -7.29 44.22
N TYR A 17 -13.21 -6.72 43.45
CA TYR A 17 -12.91 -6.19 42.11
C TYR A 17 -13.24 -4.70 42.05
N PHE A 18 -12.38 -3.95 41.35
CA PHE A 18 -12.66 -2.56 41.03
C PHE A 18 -13.84 -2.45 40.04
N ASN A 19 -14.57 -1.37 40.21
CA ASN A 19 -15.60 -0.95 39.24
C ASN A 19 -14.98 -0.14 38.09
N SER A 20 -15.84 0.34 37.16
CA SER A 20 -15.41 1.18 36.01
C SER A 20 -14.77 2.53 36.39
N ASN A 21 -14.84 2.96 37.65
CA ASN A 21 -14.21 4.17 38.14
C ASN A 21 -12.91 3.88 38.94
N CYS A 22 -12.40 2.65 38.85
CA CYS A 22 -11.29 2.16 39.68
C CYS A 22 -11.53 2.31 41.17
N GLU A 23 -12.73 2.00 41.63
CA GLU A 23 -13.14 2.06 43.03
C GLU A 23 -13.85 0.77 43.43
N TYR A 24 -13.69 0.37 44.66
CA TYR A 24 -14.50 -0.64 45.33
C TYR A 24 -15.38 0.01 46.38
N VAL A 25 -16.68 -0.19 46.30
CA VAL A 25 -17.60 0.29 47.35
C VAL A 25 -17.75 -0.83 48.37
N VAL A 26 -17.28 -0.53 49.60
CA VAL A 26 -17.30 -1.51 50.70
C VAL A 26 -18.72 -1.97 50.97
N THR A 27 -18.92 -3.27 50.92
CA THR A 27 -20.20 -3.94 51.21
C THR A 27 -20.20 -4.45 52.64
N ASP A 28 -21.33 -5.00 53.13
CA ASP A 28 -21.41 -5.70 54.39
C ASP A 28 -20.64 -7.04 54.29
N LEU A 29 -19.54 -7.12 55.04
CA LEU A 29 -18.67 -8.31 55.09
C LEU A 29 -18.92 -9.14 56.36
N SER A 30 -19.93 -8.81 57.16
CA SER A 30 -20.26 -9.54 58.40
C SER A 30 -20.63 -11.03 58.16
N SER A 31 -21.16 -11.34 56.98
CA SER A 31 -21.47 -12.70 56.57
C SER A 31 -20.25 -13.62 56.41
N LEU A 32 -19.03 -13.04 56.34
CA LEU A 32 -17.76 -13.79 56.26
C LEU A 32 -17.30 -14.26 57.66
N LEU A 33 -17.88 -13.73 58.73
CA LEU A 33 -17.54 -14.06 60.10
C LEU A 33 -18.29 -15.28 60.59
N THR A 34 -17.59 -16.12 61.33
CA THR A 34 -18.23 -17.08 62.23
C THR A 34 -18.08 -16.51 63.66
N ILE A 35 -19.22 -16.32 64.34
CA ILE A 35 -19.27 -15.66 65.62
C ILE A 35 -19.93 -16.63 66.63
N SER A 36 -19.38 -16.76 67.80
CA SER A 36 -20.00 -17.48 68.93
C SER A 36 -19.75 -16.76 70.21
N ASP A 37 -20.77 -16.74 71.02
CA ASP A 37 -20.68 -16.19 72.43
C ASP A 37 -21.46 -17.13 73.36
N ASN A 38 -21.12 -17.11 74.64
CA ASN A 38 -21.69 -17.97 75.67
C ASN A 38 -23.07 -17.53 76.13
N CYS A 39 -23.35 -16.23 76.12
CA CYS A 39 -24.55 -15.62 76.65
C CYS A 39 -25.37 -14.81 75.63
N ASP A 40 -24.73 -14.32 74.57
CA ASP A 40 -25.35 -13.51 73.53
C ASP A 40 -25.41 -14.29 72.19
N SER A 41 -26.63 -14.63 71.75
CA SER A 41 -26.84 -15.32 70.53
C SER A 41 -26.84 -14.40 69.31
N ASN A 42 -26.80 -13.08 69.47
CA ASN A 42 -26.89 -12.10 68.41
C ASN A 42 -26.07 -10.83 68.71
N PRO A 43 -24.74 -10.94 68.88
CA PRO A 43 -23.88 -9.82 69.19
C PRO A 43 -23.85 -8.81 68.01
N THR A 44 -23.60 -7.54 68.38
CA THR A 44 -23.50 -6.47 67.37
C THR A 44 -22.18 -6.50 66.68
N VAL A 45 -22.21 -6.41 65.33
CA VAL A 45 -21.03 -6.36 64.46
C VAL A 45 -20.85 -4.96 63.88
N THR A 46 -19.63 -4.43 63.95
CA THR A 46 -19.23 -3.19 63.31
C THR A 46 -18.01 -3.43 62.40
N GLN A 47 -17.90 -2.66 61.32
CA GLN A 47 -16.89 -2.82 60.29
C GLN A 47 -16.18 -1.51 60.00
N ILE A 48 -14.86 -1.56 59.83
CA ILE A 48 -14.03 -0.42 59.39
C ILE A 48 -13.13 -0.92 58.25
N PRO A 49 -13.12 -0.26 57.08
CA PRO A 49 -13.97 0.87 56.65
C PRO A 49 -15.46 0.54 56.68
N THR A 50 -16.29 1.59 56.88
CA THR A 50 -17.74 1.42 56.96
C THR A 50 -18.36 1.02 55.60
N ILE A 51 -19.51 0.39 55.66
CA ILE A 51 -20.29 0.06 54.46
C ILE A 51 -20.55 1.36 53.67
N GLY A 52 -20.34 1.31 52.32
CA GLY A 52 -20.45 2.47 51.42
C GLY A 52 -19.17 3.31 51.28
N SER A 53 -18.10 3.02 52.05
CA SER A 53 -16.80 3.64 51.83
C SER A 53 -16.23 3.25 50.45
N GLN A 54 -15.60 4.19 49.74
CA GLN A 54 -14.91 3.94 48.45
C GLN A 54 -13.43 3.68 48.72
N LEU A 55 -12.91 2.59 48.18
CA LEU A 55 -11.50 2.20 48.25
C LEU A 55 -10.90 2.20 46.87
N THR A 56 -9.71 2.79 46.72
CA THR A 56 -8.93 2.87 45.48
C THR A 56 -7.64 2.04 45.53
N SER A 57 -7.43 1.29 46.61
CA SER A 57 -6.28 0.40 46.79
C SER A 57 -6.61 -0.65 47.83
N ASP A 58 -5.78 -1.68 47.91
CA ASP A 58 -5.82 -2.71 48.96
C ASP A 58 -5.98 -2.07 50.35
N SER A 59 -6.75 -2.73 51.20
CA SER A 59 -7.09 -2.20 52.50
C SER A 59 -7.17 -3.30 53.55
N ILE A 60 -7.12 -2.90 54.82
CA ILE A 60 -7.35 -3.80 55.95
C ILE A 60 -8.77 -3.56 56.44
N ILE A 61 -9.57 -4.63 56.46
CA ILE A 61 -10.90 -4.62 57.03
C ILE A 61 -10.77 -5.05 58.51
N THR A 62 -11.25 -4.22 59.41
CA THR A 62 -11.33 -4.53 60.85
C THR A 62 -12.79 -4.72 61.25
N MET A 63 -13.09 -5.88 61.81
CA MET A 63 -14.40 -6.21 62.35
C MET A 63 -14.35 -6.23 63.86
N THR A 64 -15.31 -5.59 64.48
CA THR A 64 -15.49 -5.61 65.92
C THR A 64 -16.85 -6.19 66.26
N VAL A 65 -16.86 -7.19 67.15
CA VAL A 65 -18.09 -7.83 67.63
C VAL A 65 -18.21 -7.51 69.10
N THR A 66 -19.37 -7.02 69.47
CA THR A 66 -19.66 -6.61 70.86
C THR A 66 -20.95 -7.34 71.31
N ASP A 67 -20.86 -8.04 72.47
CA ASP A 67 -22.00 -8.69 73.14
C ASP A 67 -22.93 -7.66 73.82
N PHE A 68 -24.02 -8.12 74.31
CA PHE A 68 -25.00 -7.29 75.04
C PHE A 68 -24.46 -6.73 76.35
N SER A 69 -23.43 -7.36 76.93
CA SER A 69 -22.75 -6.89 78.20
C SER A 69 -21.66 -5.89 77.95
N GLY A 70 -21.30 -5.60 76.70
CA GLY A 70 -20.25 -4.65 76.26
C GLY A 70 -18.89 -5.29 76.12
N ASN A 71 -18.70 -6.60 76.26
CA ASN A 71 -17.41 -7.24 75.99
C ASN A 71 -17.21 -7.31 74.45
N SER A 72 -15.99 -7.00 73.98
CA SER A 72 -15.71 -6.89 72.58
C SER A 72 -14.50 -7.70 72.16
N SER A 73 -14.56 -8.24 70.95
CA SER A 73 -13.43 -8.85 70.22
C SER A 73 -13.27 -8.22 68.88
N THR A 74 -12.01 -8.12 68.41
CA THR A 74 -11.70 -7.58 67.09
C THR A 74 -10.89 -8.57 66.25
N CYS A 75 -11.11 -8.54 64.96
CA CYS A 75 -10.26 -9.24 63.97
C CYS A 75 -10.03 -8.36 62.76
N SER A 76 -8.93 -8.60 62.06
CA SER A 76 -8.59 -7.85 60.84
C SER A 76 -8.09 -8.81 59.75
N PHE A 77 -8.46 -8.52 58.48
CA PHE A 77 -7.99 -9.28 57.31
C PHE A 77 -7.69 -8.33 56.17
N ALA A 78 -6.81 -8.78 55.28
CA ALA A 78 -6.49 -8.04 54.07
C ALA A 78 -7.59 -8.20 53.03
N LEU A 79 -8.02 -7.08 52.46
CA LEU A 79 -8.86 -6.99 51.27
C LEU A 79 -7.98 -6.61 50.09
N THR A 80 -7.81 -7.53 49.17
CA THR A 80 -7.08 -7.30 47.91
C THR A 80 -8.07 -6.89 46.84
N LEU A 81 -7.79 -5.77 46.17
CA LEU A 81 -8.60 -5.23 45.09
C LEU A 81 -7.94 -5.54 43.72
N LEU A 82 -8.68 -6.23 42.89
CA LEU A 82 -8.18 -6.68 41.57
C LEU A 82 -8.86 -5.87 40.49
N ASP A 83 -8.07 -5.40 39.54
CA ASP A 83 -8.58 -4.91 38.27
C ASP A 83 -8.77 -6.08 37.30
N THR A 84 -9.96 -6.18 36.72
CA THR A 84 -10.34 -7.20 35.76
C THR A 84 -10.97 -6.59 34.48
N ILE A 85 -10.93 -5.26 34.39
CA ILE A 85 -11.50 -4.52 33.28
C ILE A 85 -10.39 -4.27 32.26
N SER A 86 -10.58 -4.78 31.05
CA SER A 86 -9.60 -4.56 29.99
C SER A 86 -9.61 -3.12 29.50
N PRO A 87 -8.44 -2.59 29.08
CA PRO A 87 -8.35 -1.27 28.47
C PRO A 87 -9.29 -1.13 27.28
N SER A 88 -9.87 0.04 27.11
CA SER A 88 -10.55 0.40 25.86
C SER A 88 -9.51 0.67 24.77
N LEU A 89 -9.80 0.28 23.53
CA LEU A 89 -8.90 0.49 22.40
C LEU A 89 -9.70 0.77 21.12
N SER A 90 -9.27 1.79 20.37
CA SER A 90 -9.80 2.13 19.05
C SER A 90 -8.65 2.22 18.05
N CYS A 91 -8.73 1.41 17.00
CA CYS A 91 -7.80 1.42 15.87
C CYS A 91 -8.18 2.43 14.80
N PRO A 92 -7.21 2.88 13.98
CA PRO A 92 -7.49 3.48 12.67
C PRO A 92 -8.36 2.55 11.82
N THR A 93 -8.98 3.10 10.79
CA THR A 93 -9.71 2.30 9.81
C THR A 93 -8.73 1.66 8.80
N VAL A 94 -8.86 1.91 7.52
CA VAL A 94 -7.90 1.49 6.51
C VAL A 94 -6.83 2.55 6.35
N ILE A 95 -5.56 2.14 6.24
CA ILE A 95 -4.44 3.04 5.93
C ILE A 95 -3.88 2.64 4.58
N ASN A 96 -3.60 3.64 3.74
CA ASN A 96 -2.91 3.46 2.46
C ASN A 96 -1.50 4.00 2.59
N GLU A 97 -0.53 3.20 2.17
CA GLU A 97 0.90 3.54 2.11
C GLU A 97 1.43 3.19 0.72
N TYR A 98 2.66 3.60 0.43
CA TYR A 98 3.20 3.50 -0.92
C TYR A 98 4.46 2.64 -0.93
N TYR A 99 4.60 1.80 -1.95
CA TYR A 99 5.83 1.06 -2.19
C TYR A 99 7.02 1.99 -2.46
N ASP A 100 8.17 1.57 -2.00
CA ASP A 100 9.45 2.17 -2.39
C ASP A 100 9.95 1.66 -3.76
N SER A 101 11.13 2.10 -4.16
CA SER A 101 11.78 1.67 -5.41
C SER A 101 12.16 0.18 -5.47
N ASN A 102 12.06 -0.56 -4.37
CA ASN A 102 12.33 -2.00 -4.27
C ASN A 102 11.05 -2.82 -4.12
N CYS A 103 9.89 -2.23 -4.38
CA CYS A 103 8.59 -2.83 -4.14
C CYS A 103 8.41 -3.32 -2.70
N SER A 104 8.82 -2.51 -1.75
CA SER A 104 8.71 -2.81 -0.32
C SER A 104 8.27 -1.56 0.45
N PHE A 105 7.80 -1.78 1.66
CA PHE A 105 7.45 -0.72 2.59
C PHE A 105 7.90 -1.10 4.00
N ALA A 106 8.59 -0.20 4.67
CA ALA A 106 8.97 -0.36 6.06
C ALA A 106 7.82 0.15 6.96
N LEU A 107 7.23 -0.75 7.74
CA LEU A 107 6.08 -0.42 8.59
C LEU A 107 6.37 0.73 9.53
N ASN A 108 5.48 1.70 9.54
CA ASN A 108 5.46 2.78 10.53
C ASN A 108 5.00 2.26 11.91
N ASP A 109 5.22 3.06 12.94
CA ASP A 109 4.62 2.85 14.27
C ASP A 109 3.21 3.45 14.29
N TYR A 110 2.19 2.57 14.22
CA TYR A 110 0.79 2.96 14.24
C TYR A 110 0.19 2.98 15.65
N THR A 111 0.96 2.64 16.68
CA THR A 111 0.50 2.72 18.06
C THR A 111 0.14 4.16 18.44
N LEU A 112 0.85 5.14 17.86
CA LEU A 112 0.62 6.57 18.09
C LEU A 112 -0.72 7.07 17.52
N ASN A 113 -1.30 6.33 16.59
CA ASN A 113 -2.56 6.66 15.93
C ASN A 113 -3.77 5.97 16.58
N SER A 114 -3.53 5.20 17.65
CA SER A 114 -4.55 4.49 18.41
C SER A 114 -4.99 5.28 19.62
N ILE A 115 -6.28 5.20 19.94
CA ILE A 115 -6.84 5.83 21.14
C ILE A 115 -7.15 4.71 22.13
N PHE A 116 -6.59 4.81 23.33
CA PHE A 116 -6.80 3.84 24.38
C PHE A 116 -6.92 4.52 25.75
N SER A 117 -7.62 3.88 26.66
CA SER A 117 -7.73 4.30 28.06
C SER A 117 -8.12 3.12 28.92
N ASP A 118 -7.67 3.14 30.16
CA ASP A 118 -8.05 2.18 31.18
C ASP A 118 -8.72 2.84 32.36
N ASN A 119 -9.48 2.06 33.15
CA ASN A 119 -10.20 2.57 34.31
C ASN A 119 -9.30 2.79 35.54
N CYS A 120 -8.25 1.93 35.69
CA CYS A 120 -7.36 1.96 36.84
C CYS A 120 -5.93 2.37 36.47
N ASP A 121 -5.48 2.12 35.26
CA ASP A 121 -4.09 2.24 34.91
C ASP A 121 -3.80 3.39 33.94
N ASN A 122 -2.91 4.28 34.34
CA ASN A 122 -2.33 5.31 33.46
C ASN A 122 -1.08 4.82 32.73
N ASN A 123 -0.55 3.65 33.05
CA ASN A 123 0.67 3.07 32.51
C ASN A 123 0.37 1.78 31.72
N THR A 124 -0.49 1.87 30.70
CA THR A 124 -0.77 0.78 29.81
C THR A 124 0.39 0.54 28.86
N ILE A 125 0.62 -0.74 28.50
CA ILE A 125 1.61 -1.14 27.50
C ILE A 125 0.89 -1.34 26.17
N ILE A 126 1.33 -0.62 25.13
CA ILE A 126 0.81 -0.76 23.78
C ILE A 126 1.86 -1.37 22.87
N SER A 127 1.44 -2.25 21.98
CA SER A 127 2.30 -2.94 21.02
C SER A 127 1.61 -3.11 19.67
N GLN A 128 2.42 -3.28 18.63
CA GLN A 128 1.99 -3.50 17.25
C GLN A 128 2.55 -4.80 16.72
N PHE A 129 1.77 -5.51 15.91
CA PHE A 129 2.24 -6.63 15.11
C PHE A 129 1.67 -6.55 13.67
N PRO A 130 2.52 -6.71 12.62
CA PRO A 130 3.97 -6.84 12.66
C PRO A 130 4.68 -5.62 13.27
N LEU A 131 5.92 -5.77 13.73
CA LEU A 131 6.67 -4.72 14.41
C LEU A 131 6.96 -3.52 13.50
N PRO A 132 7.03 -2.29 14.04
CA PRO A 132 7.52 -1.13 13.29
C PRO A 132 8.91 -1.40 12.68
N GLY A 133 9.12 -0.93 11.45
CA GLY A 133 10.35 -1.19 10.68
C GLY A 133 10.40 -2.54 9.97
N SER A 134 9.44 -3.44 10.15
CA SER A 134 9.34 -4.66 9.36
C SER A 134 9.08 -4.33 7.88
N LEU A 135 9.83 -4.96 6.97
CA LEU A 135 9.61 -4.82 5.54
C LEU A 135 8.47 -5.73 5.09
N ILE A 136 7.53 -5.15 4.37
CA ILE A 136 6.40 -5.85 3.76
C ILE A 136 6.35 -5.56 2.26
N SER A 137 5.84 -6.52 1.48
CA SER A 137 5.71 -6.45 0.02
C SER A 137 4.29 -6.73 -0.47
N SER A 138 3.31 -6.71 0.41
CA SER A 138 1.89 -6.88 0.10
C SER A 138 1.02 -6.27 1.18
N ASP A 139 -0.24 -6.07 0.88
CA ASP A 139 -1.25 -5.65 1.85
C ASP A 139 -1.16 -6.51 3.10
N THR A 140 -1.26 -5.85 4.26
CA THR A 140 -0.96 -6.51 5.54
C THR A 140 -1.97 -6.08 6.60
N LEU A 141 -2.39 -7.05 7.41
CA LEU A 141 -3.21 -6.79 8.59
C LEU A 141 -2.30 -6.33 9.74
N ILE A 142 -2.53 -5.14 10.25
CA ILE A 142 -1.85 -4.60 11.43
C ILE A 142 -2.74 -4.83 12.64
N THR A 143 -2.17 -5.43 13.69
CA THR A 143 -2.84 -5.64 14.97
C THR A 143 -2.19 -4.79 16.04
N ILE A 144 -2.97 -4.00 16.75
CA ILE A 144 -2.57 -3.24 17.93
C ILE A 144 -3.11 -3.97 19.16
N THR A 145 -2.28 -4.12 20.16
CA THR A 145 -2.68 -4.69 21.46
C THR A 145 -2.28 -3.73 22.57
N VAL A 146 -3.21 -3.47 23.47
CA VAL A 146 -2.96 -2.71 24.70
C VAL A 146 -3.20 -3.60 25.90
N SER A 147 -2.34 -3.55 26.90
CA SER A 147 -2.48 -4.25 28.18
C SER A 147 -2.26 -3.31 29.34
N ASP A 148 -3.01 -3.53 30.43
CA ASP A 148 -2.84 -2.86 31.72
C ASP A 148 -1.75 -3.55 32.56
N VAL A 149 -1.48 -3.02 33.74
CA VAL A 149 -0.52 -3.57 34.71
C VAL A 149 -1.06 -4.85 35.37
N SER A 150 -2.38 -5.00 35.44
CA SER A 150 -3.06 -6.17 36.00
C SER A 150 -3.07 -7.38 35.06
N GLY A 151 -2.66 -7.17 33.79
CA GLY A 151 -2.60 -8.22 32.76
C GLY A 151 -3.86 -8.36 31.91
N ASN A 152 -4.87 -7.49 32.09
CA ASN A 152 -6.01 -7.46 31.16
C ASN A 152 -5.56 -6.79 29.87
N PHE A 153 -6.11 -7.23 28.74
CA PHE A 153 -5.72 -6.70 27.44
C PHE A 153 -6.90 -6.58 26.47
N ASN A 154 -6.71 -5.75 25.49
CA ASN A 154 -7.61 -5.61 24.34
C ASN A 154 -6.80 -5.48 23.05
N SER A 155 -7.37 -5.88 21.93
CA SER A 155 -6.72 -5.78 20.64
C SER A 155 -7.71 -5.37 19.54
N CYS A 156 -7.19 -4.64 18.55
CA CYS A 156 -7.92 -4.30 17.34
C CYS A 156 -7.00 -4.41 16.14
N SER A 157 -7.58 -4.53 14.95
CA SER A 157 -6.82 -4.71 13.71
C SER A 157 -7.39 -3.84 12.59
N PHE A 158 -6.52 -3.44 11.66
CA PHE A 158 -6.89 -2.73 10.45
C PHE A 158 -6.03 -3.17 9.26
N ASN A 159 -6.56 -2.98 8.06
CA ASN A 159 -5.83 -3.28 6.84
C ASN A 159 -4.92 -2.11 6.46
N LEU A 160 -3.68 -2.42 6.15
CA LEU A 160 -2.72 -1.56 5.48
C LEU A 160 -2.67 -1.97 4.01
N ASN A 161 -3.08 -1.09 3.11
CA ASN A 161 -3.00 -1.29 1.67
C ASN A 161 -1.73 -0.63 1.13
N LEU A 162 -1.01 -1.33 0.27
CA LEU A 162 0.18 -0.82 -0.40
C LEU A 162 -0.14 -0.48 -1.85
N ILE A 163 0.17 0.75 -2.25
CA ILE A 163 -0.13 1.29 -3.56
C ILE A 163 1.18 1.53 -4.29
N ASP A 164 1.31 1.00 -5.50
CA ASP A 164 2.38 1.35 -6.41
C ASP A 164 2.01 2.61 -7.19
N THR A 165 2.88 3.61 -7.14
CA THR A 165 2.73 4.89 -7.84
C THR A 165 3.94 5.18 -8.73
N ILE A 166 4.89 4.24 -8.82
CA ILE A 166 6.10 4.41 -9.61
C ILE A 166 5.82 3.89 -11.03
N SER A 167 5.97 4.79 -12.00
CA SER A 167 5.78 4.40 -13.40
C SER A 167 6.95 3.55 -13.89
N PRO A 168 6.69 2.60 -14.78
CA PRO A 168 7.72 1.77 -15.37
C PRO A 168 8.76 2.60 -16.14
N ILE A 169 9.99 2.11 -16.16
CA ILE A 169 11.07 2.68 -16.98
C ILE A 169 11.02 2.02 -18.35
N LEU A 170 10.90 2.83 -19.40
CA LEU A 170 10.85 2.39 -20.78
C LEU A 170 12.03 2.97 -21.56
N THR A 171 12.86 2.11 -22.15
CA THR A 171 13.98 2.51 -23.01
C THR A 171 13.68 2.20 -24.45
N CYS A 172 13.44 3.23 -25.25
CA CYS A 172 13.18 3.14 -26.69
C CYS A 172 14.45 2.93 -27.52
N PHE A 173 14.26 2.39 -28.70
CA PHE A 173 15.28 2.35 -29.74
C PHE A 173 15.57 3.75 -30.30
N SER A 174 16.71 3.86 -30.98
CA SER A 174 17.00 5.00 -31.85
C SER A 174 16.15 4.94 -33.12
N ASP A 175 16.04 6.08 -33.78
CA ASP A 175 15.42 6.21 -35.08
C ASP A 175 15.99 5.17 -36.05
N THR A 176 15.13 4.63 -36.91
CA THR A 176 15.50 3.61 -37.92
C THR A 176 15.13 4.08 -39.32
N ILE A 177 15.84 3.52 -40.31
CA ILE A 177 15.54 3.72 -41.74
C ILE A 177 14.94 2.42 -42.27
N GLU A 178 13.78 2.54 -42.90
CA GLU A 178 13.09 1.46 -43.59
C GLU A 178 12.90 1.83 -45.06
N TYR A 179 12.64 0.83 -45.89
CA TYR A 179 12.60 1.06 -47.34
C TYR A 179 11.20 0.81 -47.90
N PHE A 180 10.82 1.67 -48.85
CA PHE A 180 9.58 1.49 -49.59
C PHE A 180 9.55 0.19 -50.37
N THR A 181 8.36 -0.38 -50.52
CA THR A 181 8.07 -1.46 -51.45
C THR A 181 8.00 -0.92 -52.89
N SER A 182 7.87 -1.81 -53.88
CA SER A 182 7.66 -1.46 -55.29
C SER A 182 6.37 -0.66 -55.54
N SER A 183 5.48 -0.56 -54.59
CA SER A 183 4.25 0.25 -54.62
C SER A 183 4.39 1.60 -53.92
N CYS A 184 5.60 2.00 -53.56
CA CYS A 184 5.89 3.18 -52.76
C CYS A 184 5.10 3.25 -51.42
N LEU A 185 4.96 2.11 -50.78
CA LEU A 185 4.28 1.96 -49.48
C LEU A 185 5.20 1.21 -48.51
N PHE A 186 5.06 1.52 -47.23
CA PHE A 186 5.66 0.73 -46.17
C PHE A 186 4.57 0.29 -45.20
N THR A 187 4.63 -0.99 -44.79
CA THR A 187 3.70 -1.52 -43.80
C THR A 187 4.36 -1.52 -42.44
N LEU A 188 3.78 -0.81 -41.47
CA LEU A 188 4.30 -0.74 -40.09
C LEU A 188 4.36 -2.13 -39.46
N GLY A 189 5.50 -2.48 -38.93
CA GLY A 189 5.72 -3.68 -38.13
C GLY A 189 5.15 -3.55 -36.72
N ASP A 190 5.21 -4.68 -36.00
CA ASP A 190 4.97 -4.69 -34.57
C ASP A 190 6.29 -4.44 -33.83
N TYR A 191 6.37 -3.34 -33.12
CA TYR A 191 7.53 -2.91 -32.34
C TYR A 191 7.34 -3.10 -30.84
N THR A 192 6.22 -3.71 -30.40
CA THR A 192 5.89 -3.89 -28.98
C THR A 192 6.79 -4.85 -28.22
N ASN A 193 7.71 -5.54 -28.91
CA ASN A 193 8.68 -6.47 -28.33
C ASN A 193 10.14 -6.01 -28.49
N ARG A 194 10.37 -4.76 -28.92
CA ARG A 194 11.69 -4.23 -29.26
C ARG A 194 12.17 -3.12 -28.32
N PHE A 195 11.85 -3.15 -27.03
CA PHE A 195 12.33 -2.19 -26.06
C PHE A 195 12.71 -2.88 -24.75
N LEU A 196 13.44 -2.16 -23.90
CA LEU A 196 13.73 -2.59 -22.54
C LEU A 196 12.71 -1.95 -21.60
N PHE A 197 12.18 -2.78 -20.72
CA PHE A 197 11.21 -2.40 -19.70
C PHE A 197 11.71 -2.83 -18.33
N SER A 198 11.55 -1.99 -17.33
CA SER A 198 11.73 -2.35 -15.92
C SER A 198 10.77 -1.56 -15.05
N ASP A 199 10.27 -2.21 -14.01
CA ASP A 199 9.41 -1.62 -13.02
C ASP A 199 9.83 -2.10 -11.63
N ASN A 200 9.47 -1.35 -10.58
CA ASN A 200 9.82 -1.70 -9.21
C ASN A 200 9.01 -2.89 -8.68
N CYS A 201 7.72 -2.98 -9.01
CA CYS A 201 6.80 -3.96 -8.44
C CYS A 201 6.28 -5.01 -9.41
N SER A 202 6.24 -4.73 -10.71
CA SER A 202 5.54 -5.61 -11.64
C SER A 202 6.23 -5.73 -13.01
N SER A 203 5.93 -6.81 -13.70
CA SER A 203 6.19 -6.90 -15.14
C SER A 203 5.18 -6.04 -15.90
N PRO A 204 5.48 -5.63 -17.14
CA PRO A 204 4.55 -4.86 -17.93
C PRO A 204 3.24 -5.63 -18.10
N TYR A 205 2.15 -4.96 -17.78
CA TYR A 205 0.82 -5.53 -17.94
C TYR A 205 0.26 -5.30 -19.34
N ASN A 206 0.47 -4.09 -19.86
CA ASN A 206 -0.05 -3.71 -21.17
C ASN A 206 0.95 -2.86 -21.94
N ILE A 207 1.20 -3.23 -23.20
CA ILE A 207 2.09 -2.51 -24.10
C ILE A 207 1.33 -2.20 -25.36
N ILE A 208 1.30 -0.95 -25.76
CA ILE A 208 0.56 -0.44 -26.91
C ILE A 208 1.50 0.34 -27.79
N GLN A 209 1.39 0.11 -29.10
CA GLN A 209 2.05 0.86 -30.15
C GLN A 209 1.05 1.81 -30.81
N SER A 210 1.48 3.02 -31.09
CA SER A 210 0.73 3.99 -31.90
C SER A 210 1.67 4.69 -32.90
N PRO A 211 1.34 4.71 -34.21
CA PRO A 211 0.25 4.02 -34.90
C PRO A 211 0.35 2.50 -34.79
N SER A 212 -0.78 1.80 -34.94
CA SER A 212 -0.82 0.35 -34.83
C SER A 212 -0.08 -0.35 -35.99
N SER A 213 0.44 -1.55 -35.69
CA SER A 213 1.04 -2.40 -36.71
C SER A 213 0.06 -2.73 -37.85
N GLY A 214 0.59 -2.96 -39.04
CA GLY A 214 -0.21 -3.23 -40.26
C GLY A 214 -0.69 -1.99 -40.99
N LEU A 215 -0.52 -0.78 -40.45
CA LEU A 215 -0.86 0.46 -41.15
C LEU A 215 0.12 0.72 -42.30
N PHE A 216 -0.38 1.16 -43.46
CA PHE A 216 0.46 1.65 -44.57
C PHE A 216 0.85 3.11 -44.30
N ILE A 217 2.13 3.40 -44.43
CA ILE A 217 2.68 4.77 -44.33
C ILE A 217 3.48 5.10 -45.60
N ILE A 218 3.52 6.40 -45.90
CA ILE A 218 4.20 6.96 -47.08
C ILE A 218 5.24 8.02 -46.74
N ASP A 219 5.29 8.40 -45.45
CA ASP A 219 6.20 9.44 -44.92
C ASP A 219 6.83 9.00 -43.60
N THR A 220 7.88 9.73 -43.20
CA THR A 220 8.48 9.58 -41.86
C THR A 220 7.41 9.60 -40.78
N THR A 221 7.38 8.54 -40.01
CA THR A 221 6.32 8.34 -39.00
C THR A 221 6.95 8.15 -37.60
N ILE A 222 6.41 8.85 -36.61
CA ILE A 222 6.80 8.69 -35.22
C ILE A 222 5.99 7.54 -34.63
N ILE A 223 6.69 6.55 -34.10
CA ILE A 223 6.10 5.44 -33.35
C ILE A 223 6.21 5.76 -31.87
N THR A 224 5.09 5.74 -31.18
CA THR A 224 5.02 5.86 -29.73
C THR A 224 4.67 4.51 -29.12
N ILE A 225 5.50 4.05 -28.21
CA ILE A 225 5.22 2.89 -27.37
C ILE A 225 4.78 3.40 -26.01
N SER A 226 3.66 2.88 -25.52
CA SER A 226 3.14 3.12 -24.17
C SER A 226 3.14 1.80 -23.41
N ALA A 227 3.69 1.79 -22.22
CA ALA A 227 3.68 0.65 -21.32
C ALA A 227 3.01 1.04 -19.99
N SER A 228 2.16 0.17 -19.47
CA SER A 228 1.56 0.31 -18.15
C SER A 228 1.90 -0.88 -17.26
N ASP A 229 2.02 -0.62 -15.96
CA ASP A 229 2.12 -1.63 -14.91
C ASP A 229 0.73 -2.16 -14.51
N LEU A 230 0.70 -3.06 -13.51
CA LEU A 230 -0.55 -3.61 -12.95
C LEU A 230 -1.34 -2.58 -12.13
N SER A 231 -0.68 -1.55 -11.61
CA SER A 231 -1.29 -0.48 -10.82
C SER A 231 -1.86 0.64 -11.68
N GLY A 232 -1.59 0.61 -13.00
CA GLY A 232 -2.06 1.59 -13.96
C GLY A 232 -1.12 2.78 -14.18
N ASN A 233 0.09 2.77 -13.58
CA ASN A 233 1.10 3.79 -13.88
C ASN A 233 1.64 3.55 -15.28
N THR A 234 1.88 4.63 -16.02
CA THR A 234 2.24 4.55 -17.45
C THR A 234 3.49 5.33 -17.77
N SER A 235 4.25 4.80 -18.73
CA SER A 235 5.35 5.49 -19.39
C SER A 235 5.26 5.37 -20.89
N THR A 236 5.81 6.34 -21.58
CA THR A 236 5.85 6.36 -23.05
C THR A 236 7.25 6.69 -23.54
N CYS A 237 7.59 6.15 -24.71
CA CYS A 237 8.75 6.57 -25.45
C CYS A 237 8.44 6.56 -26.96
N SER A 238 9.24 7.29 -27.74
CA SER A 238 8.98 7.41 -29.17
C SER A 238 10.30 7.35 -29.96
N PHE A 239 10.20 6.88 -31.19
CA PHE A 239 11.27 6.87 -32.20
C PHE A 239 10.68 7.10 -33.57
N SER A 240 11.51 7.51 -34.52
CA SER A 240 11.09 7.78 -35.91
C SER A 240 11.44 6.61 -36.83
N ILE A 241 10.53 6.26 -37.70
CA ILE A 241 10.77 5.45 -38.88
C ILE A 241 10.93 6.41 -40.06
N ASN A 242 12.14 6.52 -40.55
CA ASN A 242 12.45 7.30 -41.75
C ASN A 242 12.34 6.38 -42.99
N LEU A 243 11.59 6.80 -43.97
CA LEU A 243 11.39 6.00 -45.21
C LEU A 243 12.33 6.49 -46.28
N ALA A 244 12.99 5.54 -46.94
CA ALA A 244 13.87 5.80 -48.08
C ALA A 244 13.45 4.96 -49.29
N ASP A 245 13.52 5.57 -50.46
CA ASP A 245 13.43 4.84 -51.69
C ASP A 245 14.81 4.29 -52.09
N SER A 246 14.86 3.04 -52.43
CA SER A 246 16.07 2.32 -52.88
C SER A 246 15.90 1.65 -54.24
N ILE A 247 14.77 1.84 -54.86
CA ILE A 247 14.46 1.23 -56.17
C ILE A 247 14.82 2.26 -57.25
N ASN A 248 15.75 1.89 -58.12
CA ASN A 248 16.17 2.77 -59.21
C ASN A 248 15.04 2.95 -60.22
N PRO A 249 14.91 4.14 -60.82
CA PRO A 249 13.98 4.36 -61.91
C PRO A 249 14.33 3.51 -63.12
N THR A 250 13.31 3.10 -63.84
CA THR A 250 13.44 2.42 -65.12
C THR A 250 13.28 3.43 -66.26
N ILE A 251 14.05 3.31 -67.29
CA ILE A 251 13.95 4.16 -68.49
C ILE A 251 13.76 3.32 -69.75
N SER A 252 12.85 3.72 -70.62
CA SER A 252 12.71 3.18 -71.96
C SER A 252 13.12 4.23 -72.97
N CYS A 253 14.07 3.85 -73.82
CA CYS A 253 14.51 4.71 -74.91
C CYS A 253 13.77 4.38 -76.21
N LEU A 254 13.68 5.37 -77.05
CA LEU A 254 13.20 5.13 -78.39
C LEU A 254 14.13 4.21 -79.22
N ASN A 255 13.61 3.66 -80.28
CA ASN A 255 14.40 2.99 -81.31
C ASN A 255 15.36 4.00 -81.94
N ASP A 256 16.35 3.48 -82.69
CA ASP A 256 17.31 4.30 -83.46
C ASP A 256 16.62 5.39 -84.24
N LEU A 257 17.11 6.59 -84.07
CA LEU A 257 16.63 7.76 -84.81
C LEU A 257 17.61 8.06 -85.97
N SER A 258 17.10 8.47 -87.09
CA SER A 258 17.89 8.96 -88.23
C SER A 258 17.56 10.44 -88.41
N ASP A 259 18.55 11.26 -88.48
CA ASP A 259 18.41 12.68 -88.73
C ASP A 259 19.42 13.13 -89.79
N TYR A 260 19.28 14.30 -90.30
CA TYR A 260 20.02 14.80 -91.44
C TYR A 260 21.02 15.90 -91.12
N TYR A 261 22.10 15.89 -91.82
CA TYR A 261 23.07 17.00 -91.76
C TYR A 261 22.48 18.25 -92.40
N ASN A 262 22.87 19.39 -91.87
CA ASN A 262 22.54 20.68 -92.46
C ASN A 262 23.34 20.94 -93.74
N SER A 263 23.11 22.11 -94.36
CA SER A 263 23.81 22.53 -95.60
C SER A 263 25.33 22.72 -95.46
N THR A 264 25.87 22.77 -94.27
CA THR A 264 27.29 22.85 -93.90
C THR A 264 27.87 21.49 -93.50
N CYS A 265 27.14 20.38 -93.69
CA CYS A 265 27.47 19.03 -93.27
C CYS A 265 27.67 18.88 -91.76
N GLU A 266 27.01 19.70 -90.98
CA GLU A 266 27.00 19.65 -89.53
C GLU A 266 25.67 19.15 -89.02
N PHE A 267 25.68 18.46 -87.86
CA PHE A 267 24.52 18.06 -87.13
C PHE A 267 24.55 18.65 -85.73
N ILE A 268 23.54 19.40 -85.37
CA ILE A 268 23.37 19.97 -84.02
C ILE A 268 22.44 19.04 -83.29
N LEU A 269 22.96 18.43 -82.24
CA LEU A 269 22.23 17.52 -81.38
C LEU A 269 21.08 18.26 -80.68
N GLY A 270 19.83 17.83 -80.90
CA GLY A 270 18.68 18.36 -80.22
C GLY A 270 18.46 17.74 -78.81
N ASP A 271 17.42 18.20 -78.18
CA ASP A 271 16.92 17.59 -76.89
C ASP A 271 16.03 16.37 -77.30
N TYR A 272 16.48 15.18 -76.88
CA TYR A 272 15.70 13.94 -77.03
C TYR A 272 15.14 13.40 -75.77
N THR A 273 15.32 14.10 -74.66
CA THR A 273 14.82 13.64 -73.29
C THR A 273 13.32 13.52 -73.25
N TYR A 274 12.58 14.34 -74.02
CA TYR A 274 11.11 14.28 -74.14
C TYR A 274 10.57 13.03 -74.81
N ASN A 275 11.43 12.28 -75.49
CA ASN A 275 11.07 11.02 -76.18
C ASN A 275 11.36 9.80 -75.28
N ALA A 276 12.01 9.95 -74.19
CA ALA A 276 12.24 8.86 -73.26
C ALA A 276 11.15 8.87 -72.18
N ASN A 277 10.78 7.67 -71.71
CA ASN A 277 9.82 7.51 -70.63
C ASN A 277 10.56 6.93 -69.43
N GLY A 278 10.66 7.72 -68.36
CA GLY A 278 11.17 7.31 -67.07
C GLY A 278 10.02 6.94 -66.14
N LEU A 279 10.13 5.81 -65.45
CA LEU A 279 9.17 5.36 -64.49
C LEU A 279 9.90 4.97 -63.18
N ASP A 280 9.40 5.44 -62.09
CA ASP A 280 9.86 5.10 -60.76
C ASP A 280 8.70 4.74 -59.87
N ASN A 281 8.98 4.00 -58.78
CA ASN A 281 7.93 3.55 -57.87
C ASN A 281 7.47 4.66 -56.91
N CYS A 282 8.36 5.62 -56.55
CA CYS A 282 8.06 6.66 -55.63
C CYS A 282 8.16 8.07 -56.20
N ASP A 283 8.97 8.26 -57.25
CA ASP A 283 9.08 9.55 -57.96
C ASP A 283 8.20 9.56 -59.22
N PRO A 284 7.08 10.33 -59.24
CA PRO A 284 6.25 10.42 -60.43
C PRO A 284 6.92 11.17 -61.60
N ASN A 285 8.03 11.89 -61.36
CA ASN A 285 8.70 12.70 -62.35
C ASN A 285 10.22 12.55 -62.27
N PRO A 286 10.76 11.34 -62.55
CA PRO A 286 12.21 11.14 -62.50
C PRO A 286 12.92 12.00 -63.54
N VAL A 287 14.05 12.58 -63.16
CA VAL A 287 14.83 13.46 -64.01
C VAL A 287 15.54 12.64 -65.09
N ILE A 288 15.26 12.97 -66.37
CA ILE A 288 15.89 12.35 -67.52
C ILE A 288 16.96 13.30 -68.05
N SER A 289 18.16 12.79 -68.29
CA SER A 289 19.25 13.53 -68.92
C SER A 289 19.77 12.77 -70.14
N GLN A 290 20.28 13.47 -71.12
CA GLN A 290 20.86 12.89 -72.32
C GLN A 290 22.38 13.09 -72.33
N PHE A 291 23.07 12.11 -72.91
CA PHE A 291 24.47 12.23 -73.28
C PHE A 291 24.67 11.73 -74.70
N PRO A 292 25.36 12.47 -75.63
CA PRO A 292 26.00 13.80 -75.44
C PRO A 292 24.97 14.90 -75.11
N PRO A 293 25.41 16.05 -74.46
CA PRO A 293 24.53 17.19 -74.20
C PRO A 293 24.06 17.86 -75.46
N ILE A 294 23.00 18.67 -75.37
CA ILE A 294 22.45 19.46 -76.47
C ILE A 294 23.53 20.43 -77.03
N GLY A 295 23.68 20.54 -78.37
CA GLY A 295 24.58 21.52 -78.99
C GLY A 295 25.71 20.93 -79.79
#